data_21c8a11e3d56fac066065b653230a709
#
_entry.id   21c8a11e3d56fac066065b653230a709
#
_cell.length_a   1.000
_cell.length_b   1.000
_cell.length_c   1.000
_cell.angle_alpha   90.00
_cell.angle_beta   90.00
_cell.angle_gamma   90.00
#
_symmetry.space_group_name_H-M   'P 1'
#
loop_
_entity.id
_entity.type
_entity.pdbx_description
1 polymer ?
#
loop_
_entity_poly.entity_id
_entity_poly.type
_entity_poly.pdbx_seq_one_letter_code
_entity_poly.pdbx_strand_id
1 'polypeptide(L)'
;MKNYRLAVDENGSPFVLNSKGSIDFGYITEEMNLSPAPIRVAEGDESYGLAHMVKNHSDQLSQCGFADVPAFVEYVTEHFTTIKEGHTVSYLLEVNEDRNHTLFISLSRTEDYWNVISGGVF
;
A
#
# COMPACT_ATOMS: atom_id res chain seq x y z
N MET A 1 13.34 13.53 -11.03
CA MET A 1 12.67 12.74 -10.00
C MET A 1 11.17 13.02 -10.03
N LYS A 2 10.39 11.97 -9.97
CA LYS A 2 8.95 12.09 -9.99
C LYS A 2 8.44 12.65 -8.66
N ASN A 3 7.64 13.69 -8.70
CA ASN A 3 7.02 14.26 -7.50
C ASN A 3 5.66 13.63 -7.29
N TYR A 4 5.46 13.02 -6.12
CA TYR A 4 4.19 12.42 -5.77
C TYR A 4 3.34 13.43 -5.02
N ARG A 5 2.04 13.38 -5.26
CA ARG A 5 1.10 14.26 -4.58
C ARG A 5 0.83 13.73 -3.17
N LEU A 6 0.91 14.60 -2.19
CA LEU A 6 0.67 14.29 -0.79
C LEU A 6 -0.46 15.15 -0.24
N ALA A 7 -1.18 14.60 0.73
CA ALA A 7 -2.16 15.35 1.51
C ALA A 7 -2.06 14.91 2.96
N VAL A 8 -2.50 15.74 3.88
CA VAL A 8 -2.45 15.42 5.30
C VAL A 8 -3.80 14.89 5.78
N ASP A 9 -3.77 14.02 6.78
CA ASP A 9 -4.98 13.57 7.47
C ASP A 9 -5.38 14.59 8.55
N GLU A 10 -6.39 14.27 9.36
CA GLU A 10 -6.87 15.14 10.42
C GLU A 10 -5.83 15.40 11.51
N ASN A 11 -4.78 14.58 11.59
CA ASN A 11 -3.70 14.72 12.55
C ASN A 11 -2.48 15.43 11.96
N GLY A 12 -2.54 15.86 10.71
CA GLY A 12 -1.44 16.54 10.03
C GLY A 12 -0.38 15.61 9.47
N SER A 13 -0.62 14.30 9.44
CA SER A 13 0.34 13.33 8.89
C SER A 13 0.21 13.25 7.36
N PRO A 14 1.34 13.32 6.62
CA PRO A 14 1.30 13.31 5.15
C PRO A 14 1.17 11.90 4.59
N PHE A 15 0.26 11.74 3.64
CA PHE A 15 0.04 10.49 2.91
C PHE A 15 -0.03 10.74 1.41
N VAL A 16 0.32 9.72 0.65
CA VAL A 16 0.28 9.76 -0.81
C VAL A 16 -1.18 9.77 -1.29
N LEU A 17 -1.47 10.54 -2.33
CA LEU A 17 -2.78 10.55 -2.97
C LEU A 17 -2.86 9.47 -4.05
N ASN A 18 -4.02 8.83 -4.15
CA ASN A 18 -4.32 7.92 -5.25
C ASN A 18 -4.76 8.72 -6.50
N SER A 19 -5.13 8.03 -7.57
CA SER A 19 -5.53 8.68 -8.82
C SER A 19 -6.81 9.50 -8.69
N LYS A 20 -7.60 9.22 -7.67
CA LYS A 20 -8.88 9.91 -7.42
C LYS A 20 -8.73 11.09 -6.45
N GLY A 21 -7.51 11.37 -6.01
CA GLY A 21 -7.24 12.46 -5.08
C GLY A 21 -7.54 12.15 -3.62
N SER A 22 -7.57 10.88 -3.23
CA SER A 22 -7.80 10.45 -1.85
C SER A 22 -6.53 9.84 -1.25
N ILE A 23 -6.34 10.01 0.06
CA ILE A 23 -5.28 9.31 0.80
C ILE A 23 -5.69 7.87 1.12
N ASP A 24 -6.96 7.52 1.01
CA ASP A 24 -7.45 6.17 1.26
C ASP A 24 -7.44 5.39 -0.05
N PHE A 25 -6.51 4.42 -0.16
CA PHE A 25 -6.38 3.59 -1.36
C PHE A 25 -7.37 2.45 -1.39
N GLY A 26 -7.82 2.01 -0.22
CA GLY A 26 -8.79 0.94 -0.08
C GLY A 26 -9.16 0.80 1.38
N TYR A 27 -9.88 -0.26 1.70
CA TYR A 27 -10.38 -0.46 3.05
C TYR A 27 -10.28 -1.92 3.45
N ILE A 28 -9.88 -2.15 4.70
CA ILE A 28 -10.04 -3.44 5.35
C ILE A 28 -11.37 -3.36 6.11
N THR A 29 -12.21 -4.37 5.92
CA THR A 29 -13.54 -4.42 6.53
C THR A 29 -13.62 -5.52 7.58
N GLU A 30 -14.64 -5.48 8.43
CA GLU A 30 -14.87 -6.51 9.48
C GLU A 30 -15.00 -7.90 8.87
N GLU A 31 -15.53 -8.01 7.67
CA GLU A 31 -15.72 -9.29 6.97
C GLU A 31 -14.41 -10.01 6.70
N MET A 32 -13.30 -9.29 6.69
CA MET A 32 -11.96 -9.83 6.46
C MET A 32 -11.31 -10.35 7.74
N ASN A 33 -12.00 -10.28 8.88
CA ASN A 33 -11.51 -10.69 10.19
C ASN A 33 -10.27 -9.93 10.67
N LEU A 34 -10.14 -8.68 10.24
CA LEU A 34 -9.09 -7.75 10.68
C LEU A 34 -9.76 -6.46 11.13
N SER A 35 -9.00 -5.62 11.84
CA SER A 35 -9.51 -4.33 12.30
C SER A 35 -9.94 -3.46 11.11
N PRO A 36 -11.21 -3.03 11.03
CA PRO A 36 -11.67 -2.24 9.90
C PRO A 36 -11.04 -0.85 9.91
N ALA A 37 -10.39 -0.49 8.81
CA ALA A 37 -9.71 0.80 8.68
C ALA A 37 -9.29 0.99 7.22
N PRO A 38 -9.06 2.25 6.80
CA PRO A 38 -8.56 2.50 5.44
C PRO A 38 -7.09 2.07 5.29
N ILE A 39 -6.70 1.86 4.04
CA ILE A 39 -5.32 1.53 3.66
C ILE A 39 -4.67 2.79 3.12
N ARG A 40 -3.55 3.20 3.70
CA ARG A 40 -2.85 4.43 3.34
C ARG A 40 -1.37 4.19 3.08
N VAL A 41 -0.76 5.07 2.29
CA VAL A 41 0.66 5.00 1.93
C VAL A 41 1.35 6.25 2.46
N ALA A 42 2.17 6.09 3.49
CA ALA A 42 3.01 7.19 3.98
C ALA A 42 4.15 7.44 3.00
N GLU A 43 4.70 8.66 3.01
CA GLU A 43 5.91 8.97 2.25
C GLU A 43 7.04 8.02 2.67
N GLY A 44 7.16 7.80 3.98
CA GLY A 44 8.10 6.83 4.51
C GLY A 44 9.56 7.22 4.32
N ASP A 45 10.41 6.18 4.35
CA ASP A 45 11.86 6.32 4.17
C ASP A 45 12.40 5.07 3.48
N GLU A 46 13.70 4.81 3.59
CA GLU A 46 14.30 3.63 2.94
C GLU A 46 13.79 2.31 3.51
N SER A 47 13.19 2.30 4.69
CA SER A 47 12.76 1.07 5.36
C SER A 47 11.29 0.73 5.15
N TYR A 48 10.47 1.70 4.75
CA TYR A 48 9.03 1.44 4.54
C TYR A 48 8.38 2.54 3.70
N GLY A 49 7.19 2.23 3.16
CA GLY A 49 6.35 3.18 2.49
C GLY A 49 6.76 3.51 1.07
N LEU A 50 6.33 4.68 0.58
CA LEU A 50 6.58 5.09 -0.81
C LEU A 50 8.06 5.14 -1.14
N ALA A 51 8.87 5.81 -0.30
CA ALA A 51 10.30 5.97 -0.58
C ALA A 51 11.01 4.62 -0.68
N HIS A 52 10.68 3.68 0.21
CA HIS A 52 11.23 2.32 0.16
C HIS A 52 10.86 1.60 -1.14
N MET A 53 9.59 1.68 -1.52
CA MET A 53 9.10 0.98 -2.72
C MET A 53 9.69 1.60 -4.00
N VAL A 54 9.80 2.92 -4.05
CA VAL A 54 10.41 3.59 -5.21
C VAL A 54 11.87 3.16 -5.36
N LYS A 55 12.62 3.15 -4.27
CA LYS A 55 14.03 2.78 -4.31
C LYS A 55 14.26 1.32 -4.70
N ASN A 56 13.47 0.41 -4.16
CA ASN A 56 13.75 -1.03 -4.25
C ASN A 56 12.91 -1.78 -5.27
N HIS A 57 11.77 -1.24 -5.68
CA HIS A 57 10.79 -1.98 -6.49
C HIS A 57 10.29 -1.25 -7.74
N SER A 58 10.65 0.03 -7.95
CA SER A 58 10.07 0.78 -9.06
C SER A 58 10.41 0.19 -10.43
N ASP A 59 11.62 -0.33 -10.62
CA ASP A 59 12.01 -0.94 -11.88
C ASP A 59 11.18 -2.20 -12.16
N GLN A 60 10.98 -3.03 -11.15
CA GLN A 60 10.16 -4.23 -11.28
C GLN A 60 8.71 -3.86 -11.64
N LEU A 61 8.15 -2.88 -10.95
CA LEU A 61 6.76 -2.46 -11.17
C LEU A 61 6.58 -1.86 -12.56
N SER A 62 7.56 -1.07 -13.02
CA SER A 62 7.56 -0.52 -14.37
C SER A 62 7.56 -1.64 -15.42
N GLN A 63 8.38 -2.67 -15.21
CA GLN A 63 8.44 -3.82 -16.12
C GLN A 63 7.14 -4.60 -16.14
N CYS A 64 6.37 -4.56 -15.06
CA CYS A 64 5.06 -5.19 -14.98
C CYS A 64 3.92 -4.33 -15.52
N GLY A 65 4.23 -3.14 -16.05
CA GLY A 65 3.24 -2.29 -16.71
C GLY A 65 2.63 -1.20 -15.84
N PHE A 66 3.14 -1.00 -14.63
CA PHE A 66 2.62 0.05 -13.74
C PHE A 66 3.35 1.36 -13.98
N ALA A 67 2.59 2.45 -14.09
CA ALA A 67 3.14 3.77 -14.34
C ALA A 67 4.05 4.25 -13.19
N ASP A 68 3.70 3.91 -11.95
CA ASP A 68 4.44 4.29 -10.75
C ASP A 68 4.01 3.41 -9.57
N VAL A 69 4.63 3.65 -8.41
CA VAL A 69 4.32 2.89 -7.19
C VAL A 69 2.87 3.12 -6.73
N PRO A 70 2.35 4.36 -6.67
CA PRO A 70 0.94 4.55 -6.29
C PRO A 70 -0.04 3.81 -7.20
N ALA A 71 0.22 3.72 -8.50
CA ALA A 71 -0.63 2.97 -9.42
C ALA A 71 -0.66 1.48 -9.07
N PHE A 72 0.47 0.91 -8.68
CA PHE A 72 0.55 -0.47 -8.23
C PHE A 72 -0.24 -0.69 -6.94
N VAL A 73 -0.07 0.20 -5.96
CA VAL A 73 -0.79 0.11 -4.69
C VAL A 73 -2.29 0.18 -4.94
N GLU A 74 -2.72 1.11 -5.78
CA GLU A 74 -4.14 1.27 -6.12
C GLU A 74 -4.69 0.00 -6.77
N TYR A 75 -3.93 -0.60 -7.67
CA TYR A 75 -4.33 -1.86 -8.33
C TYR A 75 -4.55 -2.98 -7.31
N VAL A 76 -3.59 -3.19 -6.41
CA VAL A 76 -3.72 -4.27 -5.42
C VAL A 76 -4.85 -4.00 -4.44
N THR A 77 -5.01 -2.77 -3.96
CA THR A 77 -6.07 -2.45 -3.00
C THR A 77 -7.47 -2.55 -3.62
N GLU A 78 -7.59 -2.40 -4.93
CA GLU A 78 -8.87 -2.55 -5.61
C GLU A 78 -9.19 -4.00 -6.00
N HIS A 79 -8.18 -4.85 -6.13
CA HIS A 79 -8.35 -6.18 -6.74
C HIS A 79 -7.91 -7.37 -5.88
N PHE A 80 -7.37 -7.16 -4.69
CA PHE A 80 -6.88 -8.28 -3.89
C PHE A 80 -8.02 -9.24 -3.54
N THR A 81 -7.71 -10.54 -3.59
CA THR A 81 -8.65 -11.61 -3.27
C THR A 81 -8.17 -12.48 -2.11
N THR A 82 -6.90 -12.35 -1.73
CA THR A 82 -6.28 -13.17 -0.69
C THR A 82 -5.62 -12.28 0.34
N ILE A 83 -5.82 -12.63 1.62
CA ILE A 83 -5.11 -11.99 2.74
C ILE A 83 -4.38 -13.09 3.49
N LYS A 84 -3.07 -12.92 3.71
CA LYS A 84 -2.23 -13.86 4.45
C LYS A 84 -1.54 -13.17 5.60
N GLU A 85 -1.29 -13.90 6.69
CA GLU A 85 -0.44 -13.41 7.75
C GLU A 85 1.01 -13.37 7.27
N GLY A 86 1.69 -12.26 7.55
CA GLY A 86 3.11 -12.11 7.29
C GLY A 86 3.92 -12.32 8.56
N HIS A 87 5.18 -11.91 8.50
CA HIS A 87 6.04 -11.94 9.69
C HIS A 87 5.64 -10.84 10.66
N THR A 88 5.77 -11.10 11.94
CA THR A 88 5.42 -10.19 13.03
C THR A 88 3.94 -9.79 12.95
N VAL A 89 3.64 -8.49 12.91
CA VAL A 89 2.26 -7.97 12.94
C VAL A 89 1.82 -7.44 11.57
N SER A 90 2.34 -8.03 10.51
CA SER A 90 1.98 -7.62 9.15
C SER A 90 1.07 -8.63 8.47
N TYR A 91 0.38 -8.15 7.42
CA TYR A 91 -0.47 -8.96 6.57
C TYR A 91 -0.12 -8.69 5.12
N LEU A 92 -0.41 -9.68 4.27
CA LEU A 92 -0.16 -9.59 2.84
C LEU A 92 -1.50 -9.55 2.11
N LEU A 93 -1.71 -8.53 1.30
CA LEU A 93 -2.83 -8.47 0.36
C LEU A 93 -2.32 -8.91 -1.00
N GLU A 94 -2.98 -9.90 -1.61
CA GLU A 94 -2.50 -10.48 -2.87
C GLU A 94 -3.56 -10.46 -3.95
N VAL A 95 -3.13 -10.08 -5.16
CA VAL A 95 -3.86 -10.35 -6.39
C VAL A 95 -3.16 -11.55 -7.04
N ASN A 96 -3.87 -12.65 -7.14
CA ASN A 96 -3.31 -13.90 -7.65
C ASN A 96 -3.52 -13.99 -9.16
N GLU A 97 -2.46 -13.72 -9.91
CA GLU A 97 -2.40 -13.80 -11.37
C GLU A 97 -1.24 -14.73 -11.74
N ASP A 98 -0.66 -14.58 -12.94
CA ASP A 98 0.53 -15.35 -13.33
C ASP A 98 1.66 -15.16 -12.32
N ARG A 99 1.77 -13.95 -11.80
CA ARG A 99 2.65 -13.62 -10.68
C ARG A 99 1.82 -12.95 -9.60
N ASN A 100 2.15 -13.19 -8.34
CA ASN A 100 1.41 -12.59 -7.23
C ASN A 100 1.78 -11.13 -7.05
N HIS A 101 0.80 -10.26 -7.15
CA HIS A 101 0.94 -8.84 -6.87
C HIS A 101 0.61 -8.66 -5.39
N THR A 102 1.60 -8.31 -4.59
CA THR A 102 1.51 -8.37 -3.13
C THR A 102 1.79 -7.01 -2.49
N LEU A 103 0.95 -6.63 -1.52
CA LEU A 103 1.23 -5.51 -0.61
C LEU A 103 1.40 -6.06 0.80
N PHE A 104 2.39 -5.52 1.51
CA PHE A 104 2.62 -5.78 2.92
C PHE A 104 2.08 -4.62 3.70
N ILE A 105 1.12 -4.87 4.61
CA ILE A 105 0.48 -3.84 5.40
C ILE A 105 0.60 -4.14 6.88
N SER A 106 0.65 -3.08 7.72
CA SER A 106 0.57 -3.22 9.17
C SER A 106 -0.36 -2.16 9.74
N LEU A 107 -1.07 -2.51 10.82
CA LEU A 107 -1.99 -1.58 11.46
C LEU A 107 -1.20 -0.50 12.20
N SER A 108 -1.63 0.75 12.09
CA SER A 108 -1.00 1.87 12.81
C SER A 108 -1.17 1.69 14.32
N ARG A 109 -0.34 2.38 15.10
CA ARG A 109 -0.40 2.31 16.57
C ARG A 109 -1.74 2.75 17.14
N THR A 110 -2.38 3.70 16.48
CA THR A 110 -3.69 4.22 16.88
C THR A 110 -4.84 3.40 16.30
N GLU A 111 -4.53 2.40 15.45
CA GLU A 111 -5.49 1.56 14.75
C GLU A 111 -6.42 2.34 13.80
N ASP A 112 -5.99 3.54 13.38
CA ASP A 112 -6.78 4.42 12.51
C ASP A 112 -6.65 4.07 11.04
N TYR A 113 -5.55 3.39 10.66
CA TYR A 113 -5.32 3.04 9.25
C TYR A 113 -4.33 1.88 9.15
N TRP A 114 -4.36 1.22 7.99
CA TRP A 114 -3.38 0.20 7.61
C TRP A 114 -2.30 0.86 6.77
N ASN A 115 -1.06 0.77 7.24
CA ASN A 115 0.08 1.39 6.58
C ASN A 115 0.71 0.42 5.59
N VAL A 116 0.85 0.84 4.33
CA VAL A 116 1.57 0.06 3.33
C VAL A 116 3.07 0.15 3.63
N ILE A 117 3.67 -0.99 3.97
CA ILE A 117 5.08 -1.07 4.33
C ILE A 117 5.93 -1.27 3.08
N SER A 118 5.51 -2.20 2.23
CA SER A 118 6.24 -2.58 1.04
C SER A 118 5.30 -3.30 0.07
N GLY A 119 5.82 -3.68 -1.07
CA GLY A 119 5.07 -4.47 -2.04
C GLY A 119 5.90 -4.80 -3.25
N GLY A 120 5.41 -5.72 -4.05
CA GLY A 120 6.09 -6.14 -5.26
C GLY A 120 5.33 -7.24 -5.98
N VAL A 121 5.93 -7.73 -7.06
CA VAL A 121 5.38 -8.83 -7.86
C VAL A 121 6.30 -10.03 -7.68
N PHE A 122 5.74 -11.16 -7.26
CA PHE A 122 6.52 -12.33 -6.88
C PHE A 122 6.14 -13.60 -7.62
#